data_59fd1937e2faef6900b78b14d9238e27
#
_entry.id   59fd1937e2faef6900b78b14d9238e27
#
_cell.length_a   1.000
_cell.length_b   1.000
_cell.length_c   1.000
_cell.angle_alpha   90.00
_cell.angle_beta   90.00
_cell.angle_gamma   90.00
#
_symmetry.space_group_name_H-M   'P 1'
#
loop_
_entity.id
_entity.type
_entity.pdbx_description
1 polymer ?
#
loop_
_entity_poly.entity_id
_entity_poly.type
_entity_poly.pdbx_seq_one_letter_code
_entity_poly.pdbx_strand_id
1 'polypeptide(L)'
;DKGGSFLNGKDAGPAFQIQGEYAGKRTGVQVIALGDGKFRAVIHKGGLPGAGWDKGKKIELNGAATTTGADFPKANDWAVRITGAKLRLTVPGADAQTLEVVDRKSPTLGSDPPKGAIVLFDGTDAKQFKPGKITKDGLLEQGANSVRHFQSHRLHVEFRLPFMPKARGQGRANSGCYLQGRYEVQMLDSFGLTGKNNECGGIYTIKAPDVNMCL
;
A
#
# COMPACT_ATOMS: atom_id res chain seq x y z
N ASP A 1 8.42 -4.40 -23.04
CA ASP A 1 8.04 -3.57 -21.89
C ASP A 1 7.36 -4.46 -20.85
N LYS A 2 8.10 -4.91 -19.84
CA LYS A 2 7.57 -5.79 -18.77
C LYS A 2 6.67 -5.00 -17.80
N GLY A 3 5.67 -4.33 -18.34
CA GLY A 3 4.56 -3.76 -17.57
C GLY A 3 4.89 -2.83 -16.39
N GLY A 4 6.13 -2.39 -16.20
CA GLY A 4 6.52 -1.43 -15.14
C GLY A 4 6.37 -1.99 -13.73
N SER A 5 7.08 -3.07 -13.39
CA SER A 5 7.29 -3.51 -12.00
C SER A 5 8.62 -2.95 -11.50
N PHE A 6 8.55 -2.12 -10.45
CA PHE A 6 9.73 -1.44 -9.89
C PHE A 6 9.92 -1.87 -8.44
N LEU A 7 11.10 -2.42 -8.14
CA LEU A 7 11.48 -2.81 -6.77
C LEU A 7 12.05 -1.62 -5.99
N ASN A 8 12.50 -0.58 -6.69
CA ASN A 8 13.05 0.63 -6.11
C ASN A 8 12.23 1.84 -6.63
N GLY A 9 11.73 2.65 -5.72
CA GLY A 9 10.95 3.84 -6.08
C GLY A 9 11.73 4.87 -6.91
N LYS A 10 13.05 4.92 -6.79
CA LYS A 10 13.90 5.81 -7.61
C LYS A 10 13.83 5.46 -9.10
N ASP A 11 13.66 4.18 -9.42
CA ASP A 11 13.58 3.69 -10.80
C ASP A 11 12.18 3.86 -11.41
N ALA A 12 11.18 4.12 -10.56
CA ALA A 12 9.78 4.26 -10.95
C ALA A 12 9.40 5.65 -11.49
N GLY A 13 10.32 6.61 -11.41
CA GLY A 13 10.14 7.96 -11.91
C GLY A 13 9.10 8.80 -11.14
N PRO A 14 8.61 9.92 -11.73
CA PRO A 14 7.78 10.89 -11.05
C PRO A 14 6.43 10.32 -10.52
N ALA A 15 5.89 9.28 -11.15
CA ALA A 15 4.63 8.69 -10.73
C ALA A 15 4.70 8.10 -9.32
N PHE A 16 5.85 7.55 -8.93
CA PHE A 16 6.07 7.05 -7.56
C PHE A 16 6.10 8.19 -6.53
N GLN A 17 6.66 9.34 -6.89
CA GLN A 17 6.74 10.49 -5.98
C GLN A 17 5.38 11.18 -5.77
N ILE A 18 4.48 11.08 -6.75
CA ILE A 18 3.14 11.65 -6.68
C ILE A 18 2.17 10.71 -5.94
N GLN A 19 2.33 9.39 -6.13
CA GLN A 19 1.56 8.41 -5.37
C GLN A 19 1.86 8.53 -3.89
N GLY A 20 0.82 8.49 -3.07
CA GLY A 20 0.98 8.55 -1.62
C GLY A 20 -0.24 9.09 -0.91
N GLU A 21 -0.07 9.33 0.36
CA GLU A 21 -1.10 9.88 1.23
C GLU A 21 -0.84 11.35 1.53
N TYR A 22 -1.92 12.11 1.55
CA TYR A 22 -1.92 13.52 1.89
C TYR A 22 -2.95 13.77 2.98
N ALA A 23 -2.58 14.46 4.04
CA ALA A 23 -3.45 14.71 5.18
C ALA A 23 -3.59 16.20 5.49
N GLY A 24 -4.80 16.57 5.85
CA GLY A 24 -5.19 17.87 6.38
C GLY A 24 -5.96 17.71 7.69
N LYS A 25 -6.51 18.81 8.21
CA LYS A 25 -7.14 18.85 9.55
C LYS A 25 -8.27 17.82 9.75
N ARG A 26 -9.09 17.56 8.74
CA ARG A 26 -10.24 16.62 8.79
C ARG A 26 -10.48 15.96 7.45
N THR A 27 -9.43 15.76 6.67
CA THR A 27 -9.52 15.21 5.32
C THR A 27 -8.22 14.46 5.02
N GLY A 28 -8.35 13.28 4.45
CA GLY A 28 -7.23 12.53 3.88
C GLY A 28 -7.46 12.29 2.38
N VAL A 29 -6.39 12.25 1.62
CA VAL A 29 -6.44 11.92 0.19
C VAL A 29 -5.37 10.87 -0.09
N GLN A 30 -5.78 9.75 -0.68
CA GLN A 30 -4.86 8.76 -1.25
C GLN A 30 -4.77 8.99 -2.75
N VAL A 31 -3.55 9.13 -3.27
CA VAL A 31 -3.29 9.33 -4.70
C VAL A 31 -2.61 8.09 -5.25
N ILE A 32 -3.26 7.43 -6.19
CA ILE A 32 -2.86 6.16 -6.78
C ILE A 32 -2.39 6.39 -8.21
N ALA A 33 -1.16 5.98 -8.53
CA ALA A 33 -0.66 5.95 -9.89
C ALA A 33 -1.31 4.81 -10.69
N LEU A 34 -1.79 5.14 -11.88
CA LEU A 34 -2.51 4.21 -12.77
C LEU A 34 -1.71 3.85 -14.03
N GLY A 35 -0.47 4.30 -14.13
CA GLY A 35 0.37 4.15 -15.31
C GLY A 35 0.11 5.23 -16.37
N ASP A 36 1.05 5.40 -17.28
CA ASP A 36 0.95 6.31 -18.43
C ASP A 36 0.56 7.75 -18.03
N GLY A 37 1.12 8.24 -16.91
CA GLY A 37 0.83 9.56 -16.36
C GLY A 37 -0.58 9.75 -15.80
N LYS A 38 -1.35 8.68 -15.64
CA LYS A 38 -2.71 8.73 -15.08
C LYS A 38 -2.71 8.46 -13.60
N PHE A 39 -3.61 9.11 -12.87
CA PHE A 39 -3.78 8.98 -11.43
C PHE A 39 -5.25 8.91 -11.03
N ARG A 40 -5.49 8.38 -9.83
CA ARG A 40 -6.75 8.48 -9.12
C ARG A 40 -6.50 9.09 -7.74
N ALA A 41 -7.28 10.09 -7.37
CA ALA A 41 -7.35 10.59 -6.01
C ALA A 41 -8.59 10.01 -5.32
N VAL A 42 -8.42 9.47 -4.12
CA VAL A 42 -9.50 8.98 -3.26
C VAL A 42 -9.55 9.86 -2.02
N ILE A 43 -10.62 10.65 -1.89
CA ILE A 43 -10.78 11.62 -0.81
C ILE A 43 -11.61 10.97 0.30
N HIS A 44 -11.11 11.05 1.53
CA HIS A 44 -11.70 10.53 2.75
C HIS A 44 -12.06 11.67 3.70
N LYS A 45 -13.31 11.74 4.11
CA LYS A 45 -13.74 12.69 5.17
C LYS A 45 -13.29 12.20 6.53
N GLY A 46 -12.93 13.11 7.42
CA GLY A 46 -12.43 12.81 8.75
C GLY A 46 -10.92 12.59 8.83
N GLY A 47 -10.31 11.99 7.82
CA GLY A 47 -8.88 11.67 7.77
C GLY A 47 -8.57 10.49 6.86
N LEU A 48 -7.37 9.95 6.96
CA LEU A 48 -6.93 8.76 6.20
C LEU A 48 -7.48 7.46 6.81
N PRO A 49 -7.54 6.35 6.06
CA PRO A 49 -7.84 5.03 6.63
C PRO A 49 -6.94 4.71 7.83
N GLY A 50 -7.53 4.29 8.95
CA GLY A 50 -6.83 4.08 10.21
C GLY A 50 -6.34 5.35 10.94
N ALA A 51 -6.62 6.54 10.38
CA ALA A 51 -6.23 7.83 10.95
C ALA A 51 -7.34 8.87 10.75
N GLY A 52 -8.51 8.58 11.31
CA GLY A 52 -9.63 9.53 11.39
C GLY A 52 -10.68 9.42 10.30
N TRP A 53 -10.51 8.63 9.25
CA TRP A 53 -11.59 8.40 8.27
C TRP A 53 -12.86 7.88 8.96
N ASP A 54 -13.98 8.54 8.66
CA ASP A 54 -15.29 8.25 9.25
C ASP A 54 -15.95 6.96 8.68
N LYS A 55 -15.24 6.25 7.79
CA LYS A 55 -15.72 5.09 7.02
C LYS A 55 -16.93 5.41 6.12
N GLY A 56 -17.18 6.70 5.88
CA GLY A 56 -18.23 7.18 4.98
C GLY A 56 -17.88 7.03 3.50
N LYS A 57 -18.74 7.60 2.65
CA LYS A 57 -18.57 7.55 1.20
C LYS A 57 -17.29 8.23 0.76
N LYS A 58 -16.48 7.53 -0.01
CA LYS A 58 -15.29 8.03 -0.68
C LYS A 58 -15.67 8.89 -1.89
N ILE A 59 -14.86 9.91 -2.17
CA ILE A 59 -14.97 10.70 -3.41
C ILE A 59 -13.75 10.34 -4.26
N GLU A 60 -13.97 9.92 -5.49
CA GLU A 60 -12.91 9.53 -6.41
C GLU A 60 -12.82 10.51 -7.57
N LEU A 61 -11.63 10.97 -7.88
CA LEU A 61 -11.31 11.81 -9.02
C LEU A 61 -10.23 11.14 -9.87
N ASN A 62 -10.39 11.20 -11.19
CA ASN A 62 -9.35 10.81 -12.12
C ASN A 62 -8.56 12.05 -12.54
N GLY A 63 -7.25 11.91 -12.70
CA GLY A 63 -6.34 12.99 -13.06
C GLY A 63 -5.16 12.51 -13.86
N ALA A 64 -4.31 13.46 -14.22
CA ALA A 64 -3.12 13.20 -15.02
C ALA A 64 -1.92 13.99 -14.51
N ALA A 65 -0.72 13.49 -14.83
CA ALA A 65 0.52 14.18 -14.58
C ALA A 65 0.57 15.56 -15.28
N THR A 66 1.21 16.50 -14.62
CA THR A 66 1.61 17.78 -15.16
C THR A 66 3.14 17.92 -15.08
N THR A 67 3.68 19.01 -15.55
CA THR A 67 5.12 19.29 -15.43
C THR A 67 5.62 19.42 -13.99
N THR A 68 4.73 19.74 -13.04
CA THR A 68 5.07 20.02 -11.64
C THR A 68 4.40 19.09 -10.63
N GLY A 69 3.61 18.12 -11.09
CA GLY A 69 2.86 17.21 -10.22
C GLY A 69 1.72 16.51 -10.93
N ALA A 70 0.49 16.67 -10.46
CA ALA A 70 -0.71 16.10 -11.07
C ALA A 70 -1.93 17.03 -10.90
N ASP A 71 -2.84 17.00 -11.87
CA ASP A 71 -4.09 17.72 -11.83
C ASP A 71 -5.28 16.78 -12.00
N PHE A 72 -6.29 16.97 -11.16
CA PHE A 72 -7.53 16.20 -11.14
C PHE A 72 -8.68 17.19 -11.38
N PRO A 73 -9.21 17.24 -12.61
CA PRO A 73 -10.24 18.20 -12.98
C PRO A 73 -11.46 18.14 -12.08
N LYS A 74 -12.15 19.27 -11.99
CA LYS A 74 -13.35 19.42 -11.17
C LYS A 74 -14.44 18.42 -11.56
N ALA A 75 -14.91 17.66 -10.56
CA ALA A 75 -16.07 16.79 -10.68
C ALA A 75 -16.94 16.93 -9.42
N ASN A 76 -18.24 17.20 -9.59
CA ASN A 76 -19.18 17.47 -8.51
C ASN A 76 -18.64 18.51 -7.49
N ASP A 77 -18.02 19.57 -8.00
CA ASP A 77 -17.38 20.66 -7.26
C ASP A 77 -16.13 20.28 -6.43
N TRP A 78 -15.66 19.06 -6.52
CA TRP A 78 -14.37 18.61 -6.00
C TRP A 78 -13.28 18.74 -7.06
N ALA A 79 -12.10 19.21 -6.67
CA ALA A 79 -10.89 19.18 -7.51
C ALA A 79 -9.66 18.96 -6.67
N VAL A 80 -8.64 18.34 -7.25
CA VAL A 80 -7.34 18.13 -6.60
C VAL A 80 -6.25 18.62 -7.54
N ARG A 81 -5.26 19.31 -6.97
CA ARG A 81 -4.03 19.69 -7.65
C ARG A 81 -2.84 19.39 -6.77
N ILE A 82 -1.84 18.70 -7.30
CA ILE A 82 -0.59 18.39 -6.60
C ILE A 82 0.53 19.20 -7.24
N THR A 83 1.32 19.85 -6.39
CA THR A 83 2.53 20.58 -6.79
C THR A 83 3.62 20.29 -5.77
N GLY A 84 4.67 19.59 -6.16
CA GLY A 84 5.67 19.08 -5.22
C GLY A 84 5.04 18.19 -4.14
N ALA A 85 5.35 18.47 -2.87
CA ALA A 85 4.84 17.71 -1.72
C ALA A 85 3.46 18.18 -1.21
N LYS A 86 2.83 19.14 -1.87
CA LYS A 86 1.56 19.74 -1.42
C LYS A 86 0.41 19.37 -2.33
N LEU A 87 -0.72 19.06 -1.72
CA LEU A 87 -1.98 18.82 -2.39
C LEU A 87 -2.98 19.92 -2.03
N ARG A 88 -3.48 20.65 -3.05
CA ARG A 88 -4.59 21.59 -2.91
C ARG A 88 -5.88 20.87 -3.24
N LEU A 89 -6.81 20.84 -2.29
CA LEU A 89 -8.13 20.24 -2.42
C LEU A 89 -9.19 21.35 -2.49
N THR A 90 -9.98 21.39 -3.56
CA THR A 90 -11.20 22.19 -3.64
C THR A 90 -12.36 21.38 -3.10
N VAL A 91 -13.14 21.97 -2.20
CA VAL A 91 -14.27 21.34 -1.50
C VAL A 91 -15.54 22.10 -1.85
N PRO A 92 -16.65 21.43 -2.19
CA PRO A 92 -17.93 22.11 -2.48
C PRO A 92 -18.38 22.97 -1.31
N GLY A 93 -18.70 24.24 -1.58
CA GLY A 93 -19.26 25.16 -0.60
C GLY A 93 -18.33 25.55 0.56
N ALA A 94 -17.03 25.31 0.44
CA ALA A 94 -16.04 25.64 1.45
C ALA A 94 -14.72 26.13 0.85
N ASP A 95 -13.88 26.74 1.67
CA ASP A 95 -12.54 27.15 1.25
C ASP A 95 -11.68 25.98 0.85
N ALA A 96 -10.80 26.21 -0.11
CA ALA A 96 -9.84 25.19 -0.55
C ALA A 96 -8.85 24.89 0.59
N GLN A 97 -8.53 23.60 0.75
CA GLN A 97 -7.61 23.11 1.77
C GLN A 97 -6.24 22.78 1.15
N THR A 98 -5.18 22.98 1.92
CA THR A 98 -3.86 22.45 1.59
C THR A 98 -3.58 21.25 2.49
N LEU A 99 -3.22 20.13 1.88
CA LEU A 99 -2.84 18.89 2.54
C LEU A 99 -1.35 18.65 2.29
N GLU A 100 -0.67 18.15 3.30
CA GLU A 100 0.75 17.79 3.22
C GLU A 100 0.90 16.27 3.00
N VAL A 101 1.97 15.88 2.32
CA VAL A 101 2.31 14.47 2.16
C VAL A 101 2.60 13.83 3.52
N VAL A 102 2.15 12.59 3.71
CA VAL A 102 2.35 11.83 4.95
C VAL A 102 3.07 10.52 4.60
N ASP A 103 4.18 10.25 5.26
CA ASP A 103 4.89 8.97 5.21
C ASP A 103 4.55 8.17 6.48
N ARG A 104 3.59 7.26 6.37
CA ARG A 104 3.20 6.38 7.49
C ARG A 104 3.97 5.07 7.39
N LYS A 105 4.62 4.71 8.48
CA LYS A 105 5.33 3.44 8.61
C LYS A 105 4.72 2.59 9.71
N SER A 106 4.79 1.27 9.56
CA SER A 106 4.44 0.38 10.66
C SER A 106 5.35 0.67 11.87
N PRO A 107 4.80 0.83 13.08
CA PRO A 107 5.61 1.04 14.29
C PRO A 107 6.49 -0.17 14.62
N THR A 108 6.24 -1.31 13.99
CA THR A 108 7.01 -2.56 14.20
C THR A 108 7.96 -2.86 13.04
N LEU A 109 8.02 -2.02 12.00
CA LEU A 109 8.94 -2.21 10.89
C LEU A 109 10.39 -2.08 11.38
N GLY A 110 11.20 -3.12 11.16
CA GLY A 110 12.58 -3.18 11.60
C GLY A 110 12.76 -3.36 13.12
N SER A 111 11.71 -3.70 13.86
CA SER A 111 11.80 -3.94 15.30
C SER A 111 12.55 -5.24 15.62
N ASP A 112 13.37 -5.21 16.66
CA ASP A 112 14.04 -6.41 17.15
C ASP A 112 13.04 -7.52 17.54
N PRO A 113 13.36 -8.78 17.27
CA PRO A 113 12.53 -9.90 17.72
C PRO A 113 12.37 -9.90 19.23
N PRO A 114 11.17 -10.14 19.78
CA PRO A 114 10.98 -10.27 21.22
C PRO A 114 11.86 -11.39 21.82
N LYS A 115 12.22 -11.25 23.09
CA LYS A 115 12.99 -12.30 23.79
C LYS A 115 12.32 -13.66 23.66
N GLY A 116 13.08 -14.66 23.19
CA GLY A 116 12.60 -16.03 22.97
C GLY A 116 11.87 -16.25 21.64
N ALA A 117 11.76 -15.25 20.79
CA ALA A 117 11.26 -15.43 19.45
C ALA A 117 12.18 -16.33 18.62
N ILE A 118 11.59 -17.08 17.70
CA ILE A 118 12.33 -17.88 16.72
C ILE A 118 12.44 -17.03 15.46
N VAL A 119 13.66 -16.60 15.14
CA VAL A 119 13.92 -15.88 13.89
C VAL A 119 13.99 -16.90 12.76
N LEU A 120 13.04 -16.82 11.85
CA LEU A 120 12.99 -17.70 10.69
C LEU A 120 13.79 -17.16 9.51
N PHE A 121 13.85 -15.83 9.38
CA PHE A 121 14.56 -15.15 8.31
C PHE A 121 14.91 -13.72 8.74
N ASP A 122 16.16 -13.35 8.55
CA ASP A 122 16.73 -12.03 8.89
C ASP A 122 17.53 -11.42 7.72
N GLY A 123 17.42 -12.03 6.53
CA GLY A 123 18.17 -11.60 5.34
C GLY A 123 19.54 -12.27 5.17
N THR A 124 20.05 -13.00 6.16
CA THR A 124 21.40 -13.62 6.11
C THR A 124 21.40 -14.99 5.46
N ASP A 125 20.45 -15.84 5.80
CA ASP A 125 20.27 -17.15 5.17
C ASP A 125 18.79 -17.59 5.15
N ALA A 126 18.45 -18.55 4.31
CA ALA A 126 17.11 -19.08 4.17
C ALA A 126 16.99 -20.56 4.57
N LYS A 127 17.84 -21.05 5.48
CA LYS A 127 17.89 -22.48 5.91
C LYS A 127 16.59 -22.97 6.54
N GLN A 128 15.80 -22.05 7.12
CA GLN A 128 14.52 -22.36 7.72
C GLN A 128 13.37 -22.51 6.69
N PHE A 129 13.69 -22.38 5.38
CA PHE A 129 12.68 -22.44 4.30
C PHE A 129 13.09 -23.42 3.18
N LYS A 130 12.06 -23.99 2.50
CA LYS A 130 12.22 -24.81 1.29
C LYS A 130 11.14 -24.43 0.25
N PRO A 131 11.52 -24.12 -1.03
CA PRO A 131 12.87 -23.70 -1.39
C PRO A 131 13.24 -22.41 -0.67
N GLY A 132 14.48 -22.28 -0.22
CA GLY A 132 15.01 -21.08 0.43
C GLY A 132 15.85 -20.29 -0.56
N LYS A 133 15.26 -19.35 -1.28
CA LYS A 133 15.96 -18.45 -2.20
C LYS A 133 15.92 -17.03 -1.68
N ILE A 134 17.07 -16.35 -1.78
CA ILE A 134 17.24 -14.97 -1.35
C ILE A 134 17.52 -14.12 -2.59
N THR A 135 16.82 -12.99 -2.69
CA THR A 135 17.06 -12.00 -3.73
C THR A 135 18.40 -11.29 -3.53
N LYS A 136 18.87 -10.57 -4.55
CA LYS A 136 20.09 -9.73 -4.42
C LYS A 136 19.98 -8.68 -3.32
N ASP A 137 18.77 -8.27 -3.00
CA ASP A 137 18.48 -7.26 -1.95
C ASP A 137 18.26 -7.88 -0.56
N GLY A 138 18.55 -9.19 -0.37
CA GLY A 138 18.41 -9.84 0.92
C GLY A 138 16.98 -10.19 1.33
N LEU A 139 16.04 -10.33 0.38
CA LEU A 139 14.67 -10.71 0.66
C LEU A 139 14.42 -12.19 0.35
N LEU A 140 13.59 -12.86 1.15
CA LEU A 140 13.10 -14.20 0.85
C LEU A 140 12.16 -14.15 -0.36
N GLU A 141 12.44 -14.98 -1.37
CA GLU A 141 11.55 -15.12 -2.53
C GLU A 141 10.25 -15.85 -2.16
N GLN A 142 9.18 -15.52 -2.85
CA GLN A 142 7.88 -16.19 -2.73
C GLN A 142 7.96 -17.70 -3.02
N GLY A 143 6.96 -18.45 -2.54
CA GLY A 143 6.87 -19.90 -2.73
C GLY A 143 7.72 -20.70 -1.74
N ALA A 144 8.27 -20.05 -0.72
CA ALA A 144 9.04 -20.69 0.34
C ALA A 144 8.12 -21.21 1.46
N ASN A 145 8.37 -22.44 1.91
CA ASN A 145 7.68 -23.06 3.05
C ASN A 145 8.63 -23.19 4.23
N SER A 146 8.18 -22.93 5.46
CA SER A 146 8.97 -23.18 6.65
C SER A 146 9.30 -24.68 6.80
N VAL A 147 10.56 -24.99 7.08
CA VAL A 147 11.00 -26.37 7.37
C VAL A 147 10.40 -26.84 8.68
N ARG A 148 10.35 -25.94 9.65
CA ARG A 148 9.77 -26.21 10.96
C ARG A 148 8.26 -25.99 10.93
N HIS A 149 7.52 -26.87 11.62
CA HIS A 149 6.10 -26.77 11.83
C HIS A 149 5.79 -26.10 13.16
N PHE A 150 4.73 -25.29 13.19
CA PHE A 150 4.31 -24.56 14.38
C PHE A 150 2.83 -24.87 14.66
N GLN A 151 2.48 -24.99 15.94
CA GLN A 151 1.08 -25.06 16.37
C GLN A 151 0.55 -23.63 16.62
N SER A 152 0.07 -23.35 17.83
CA SER A 152 -0.35 -22.00 18.19
C SER A 152 0.85 -21.07 18.24
N HIS A 153 0.83 -19.99 17.46
CA HIS A 153 1.95 -19.05 17.36
C HIS A 153 1.46 -17.63 17.07
N ARG A 154 2.34 -16.67 17.30
CA ARG A 154 2.24 -15.32 16.75
C ARG A 154 3.33 -15.20 15.70
N LEU A 155 2.98 -14.71 14.52
CA LEU A 155 3.92 -14.51 13.41
C LEU A 155 4.05 -13.02 13.12
N HIS A 156 5.30 -12.54 13.00
CA HIS A 156 5.62 -11.23 12.47
C HIS A 156 6.28 -11.43 11.10
N VAL A 157 5.78 -10.72 10.09
CA VAL A 157 6.31 -10.75 8.73
C VAL A 157 6.41 -9.32 8.21
N GLU A 158 7.59 -8.97 7.75
CA GLU A 158 7.81 -7.75 6.98
C GLU A 158 7.95 -8.11 5.51
N PHE A 159 7.27 -7.38 4.64
CA PHE A 159 7.27 -7.68 3.21
C PHE A 159 7.38 -6.41 2.38
N ARG A 160 7.94 -6.53 1.20
CA ARG A 160 8.07 -5.45 0.22
C ARG A 160 7.28 -5.80 -1.03
N LEU A 161 6.33 -4.95 -1.40
CA LEU A 161 5.60 -5.05 -2.65
C LEU A 161 6.28 -4.18 -3.73
N PRO A 162 6.40 -4.64 -4.97
CA PRO A 162 6.86 -3.79 -6.06
C PRO A 162 5.83 -2.72 -6.41
N PHE A 163 6.28 -1.56 -6.85
CA PHE A 163 5.41 -0.55 -7.44
C PHE A 163 5.03 -0.97 -8.87
N MET A 164 3.74 -1.20 -9.10
CA MET A 164 3.19 -1.69 -10.37
C MET A 164 2.03 -0.81 -10.86
N PRO A 165 2.29 0.42 -11.33
CA PRO A 165 1.23 1.39 -11.62
C PRO A 165 0.29 0.97 -12.74
N LYS A 166 0.72 0.13 -13.68
CA LYS A 166 -0.12 -0.38 -14.77
C LYS A 166 -0.96 -1.60 -14.40
N ALA A 167 -0.61 -2.30 -13.32
CA ALA A 167 -1.34 -3.49 -12.86
C ALA A 167 -2.58 -3.13 -12.03
N ARG A 168 -3.52 -4.05 -11.93
CA ARG A 168 -4.79 -3.87 -11.21
C ARG A 168 -5.20 -5.15 -10.47
N GLY A 169 -5.96 -4.96 -9.38
CA GLY A 169 -6.56 -6.05 -8.62
C GLY A 169 -5.50 -7.08 -8.21
N GLN A 170 -5.81 -8.35 -8.36
CA GLN A 170 -4.92 -9.45 -7.98
C GLN A 170 -3.62 -9.54 -8.82
N GLY A 171 -3.52 -8.82 -9.91
CA GLY A 171 -2.29 -8.71 -10.70
C GLY A 171 -1.33 -7.61 -10.22
N ARG A 172 -1.73 -6.79 -9.22
CA ARG A 172 -0.93 -5.67 -8.73
C ARG A 172 -0.20 -6.07 -7.46
N ALA A 173 1.10 -6.44 -7.60
CA ALA A 173 1.99 -6.77 -6.49
C ALA A 173 1.36 -7.76 -5.49
N ASN A 174 1.06 -8.96 -5.94
CA ASN A 174 0.37 -9.99 -5.16
C ASN A 174 1.36 -10.98 -4.54
N SER A 175 1.15 -11.29 -3.29
CA SER A 175 1.76 -12.37 -2.53
C SER A 175 0.83 -12.75 -1.39
N GLY A 176 1.25 -13.68 -0.52
CA GLY A 176 0.47 -14.06 0.64
C GLY A 176 1.25 -14.89 1.64
N CYS A 177 0.83 -14.85 2.89
CA CYS A 177 1.35 -15.71 3.94
C CYS A 177 0.33 -16.80 4.27
N TYR A 178 0.65 -18.04 3.91
CA TYR A 178 -0.21 -19.20 4.17
C TYR A 178 0.06 -19.77 5.55
N LEU A 179 -0.97 -19.86 6.35
CA LEU A 179 -0.97 -20.54 7.65
C LEU A 179 -1.53 -21.94 7.48
N GLN A 180 -0.76 -22.94 7.93
CA GLN A 180 -1.09 -24.38 7.81
C GLN A 180 -1.33 -24.84 6.35
N GLY A 181 -0.74 -24.14 5.37
CA GLY A 181 -0.97 -24.41 3.95
C GLY A 181 -2.43 -24.25 3.50
N ARG A 182 -3.27 -23.58 4.30
CA ARG A 182 -4.72 -23.50 4.09
C ARG A 182 -5.28 -22.08 4.11
N TYR A 183 -4.86 -21.26 5.06
CA TYR A 183 -5.40 -19.92 5.25
C TYR A 183 -4.38 -18.89 4.81
N GLU A 184 -4.72 -18.10 3.82
CA GLU A 184 -3.86 -17.05 3.31
C GLU A 184 -4.17 -15.72 3.98
N VAL A 185 -3.17 -15.09 4.58
CA VAL A 185 -3.19 -13.68 4.88
C VAL A 185 -2.66 -12.94 3.66
N GLN A 186 -3.52 -12.19 3.00
CA GLN A 186 -3.23 -11.55 1.71
C GLN A 186 -2.20 -10.44 1.84
N MET A 187 -1.21 -10.45 0.97
CA MET A 187 -0.23 -9.39 0.73
C MET A 187 -0.44 -8.85 -0.69
N LEU A 188 -1.07 -7.68 -0.80
CA LEU A 188 -1.47 -7.11 -2.08
C LEU A 188 -1.28 -5.60 -2.06
N ASP A 189 -0.83 -4.99 -3.16
CA ASP A 189 -0.96 -3.54 -3.33
C ASP A 189 -2.45 -3.20 -3.52
N SER A 190 -3.15 -3.03 -2.42
CA SER A 190 -4.54 -2.59 -2.34
C SER A 190 -4.67 -1.11 -1.95
N PHE A 191 -3.62 -0.33 -2.21
CA PHE A 191 -3.58 1.09 -1.89
C PHE A 191 -4.76 1.84 -2.54
N GLY A 192 -5.50 2.60 -1.72
CA GLY A 192 -6.68 3.35 -2.17
C GLY A 192 -7.94 2.50 -2.42
N LEU A 193 -7.88 1.17 -2.29
CA LEU A 193 -9.04 0.29 -2.42
C LEU A 193 -9.90 0.28 -1.15
N THR A 194 -10.92 -0.58 -1.11
CA THR A 194 -11.97 -0.55 -0.08
C THR A 194 -11.68 -1.41 1.14
N GLY A 195 -10.73 -2.36 1.06
CA GLY A 195 -10.46 -3.32 2.12
C GLY A 195 -11.41 -4.52 2.07
N LYS A 196 -11.51 -5.19 0.91
CA LYS A 196 -12.27 -6.44 0.75
C LYS A 196 -11.48 -7.64 1.27
N ASN A 197 -12.15 -8.80 1.36
CA ASN A 197 -11.56 -10.03 1.86
C ASN A 197 -10.47 -10.67 0.93
N ASN A 198 -10.23 -10.07 -0.22
CA ASN A 198 -9.15 -10.43 -1.15
C ASN A 198 -8.11 -9.30 -1.31
N GLU A 199 -8.11 -8.34 -0.40
CA GLU A 199 -7.17 -7.20 -0.35
C GLU A 199 -6.21 -7.35 0.83
N CYS A 200 -5.19 -6.53 0.90
CA CYS A 200 -4.09 -6.62 1.87
C CYS A 200 -4.57 -6.74 3.31
N GLY A 201 -4.04 -7.72 4.07
CA GLY A 201 -4.41 -8.00 5.45
C GLY A 201 -5.70 -8.79 5.62
N GLY A 202 -6.42 -9.08 4.53
CA GLY A 202 -7.60 -9.98 4.57
C GLY A 202 -7.19 -11.44 4.74
N ILE A 203 -8.05 -12.23 5.40
CA ILE A 203 -7.99 -13.69 5.30
C ILE A 203 -8.70 -14.04 3.98
N TYR A 204 -7.91 -14.42 2.98
CA TYR A 204 -8.35 -14.50 1.58
C TYR A 204 -9.67 -15.24 1.41
N THR A 205 -10.65 -14.61 0.78
CA THR A 205 -12.04 -15.04 0.57
C THR A 205 -12.86 -15.28 1.85
N ILE A 206 -12.28 -15.15 3.06
CA ILE A 206 -12.95 -15.46 4.32
C ILE A 206 -13.35 -14.19 5.07
N LYS A 207 -12.37 -13.28 5.34
CA LYS A 207 -12.62 -12.08 6.14
C LYS A 207 -11.83 -10.89 5.60
N ALA A 208 -12.52 -9.76 5.45
CA ALA A 208 -11.87 -8.49 5.14
C ALA A 208 -11.02 -7.99 6.32
N PRO A 209 -9.95 -7.21 6.07
CA PRO A 209 -9.23 -6.52 7.14
C PRO A 209 -10.14 -5.48 7.80
N ASP A 210 -9.93 -5.21 9.08
CA ASP A 210 -10.71 -4.19 9.80
C ASP A 210 -10.39 -2.78 9.27
N VAL A 211 -9.18 -2.58 8.77
CA VAL A 211 -8.72 -1.35 8.12
C VAL A 211 -7.78 -1.72 6.95
N ASN A 212 -8.00 -1.15 5.78
CA ASN A 212 -7.04 -1.23 4.68
C ASN A 212 -5.91 -0.21 4.93
N MET A 213 -4.77 -0.71 5.39
CA MET A 213 -3.57 0.08 5.69
C MET A 213 -2.45 -0.12 4.67
N CYS A 214 -2.77 -0.66 3.48
CA CYS A 214 -1.79 -0.81 2.41
C CYS A 214 -1.39 0.57 1.88
N LEU A 215 -0.10 0.84 1.87
CA LEU A 215 0.55 2.06 1.41
C LEU A 215 1.45 1.78 0.22
#